data_6f92f2e954bac265560938aea8b21cdc
#
_entry.id   6f92f2e954bac265560938aea8b21cdc
#
_cell.length_a   1.000
_cell.length_b   1.000
_cell.length_c   1.000
_cell.angle_alpha   90.00
_cell.angle_beta   90.00
_cell.angle_gamma   90.00
#
_symmetry.space_group_name_H-M   'P 1'
#
loop_
_entity.id
_entity.type
_entity.pdbx_description
1 polymer ?
#
loop_
_entity_poly.entity_id
_entity_poly.type
_entity_poly.pdbx_seq_one_letter_code
_entity_poly.pdbx_strand_id
1 'polypeptide(L)'
;MMVGFPGKFRRYIMEEYIVNKGKNETIEVDGINYQRLCIKTHIITDKDSIVDVAVKYAKPLIKENDTLFITEKIVGCCQGRAIPLSEIKPRKLATFLSKFVLKTPYGIGLAMPETMEMALREVGTIKILFAAGISAFGKVLGQRGWFYKIAGEKARAIDGPCDCTIPPYNECVSLAPLNPDEVATEVSNAIGCDVIITDINDLGGNILGASSPKIDRDLFVKILKDNPLGQSDEQTPMGIVRVC
;
A
#
# COMPACT_ATOMS: atom_id res chain seq x y z
N MET A 1 -35.22 42.28 -25.81
CA MET A 1 -35.61 41.69 -24.51
C MET A 1 -34.64 40.55 -24.19
N MET A 2 -33.55 40.85 -23.46
CA MET A 2 -32.53 39.87 -23.09
C MET A 2 -33.00 39.16 -21.84
N VAL A 3 -33.16 37.84 -21.91
CA VAL A 3 -33.40 36.99 -20.72
C VAL A 3 -32.05 36.39 -20.34
N GLY A 4 -31.51 36.93 -19.25
CA GLY A 4 -30.29 36.41 -18.64
C GLY A 4 -30.57 35.08 -17.93
N PHE A 5 -29.77 34.05 -18.22
CA PHE A 5 -29.69 32.86 -17.40
C PHE A 5 -28.77 33.13 -16.22
N PRO A 6 -29.26 33.02 -14.98
CA PRO A 6 -28.39 33.14 -13.81
C PRO A 6 -27.52 31.90 -13.64
N GLY A 7 -26.23 32.14 -13.50
CA GLY A 7 -25.24 31.11 -13.20
C GLY A 7 -25.56 30.33 -11.94
N LYS A 8 -25.60 29.01 -12.09
CA LYS A 8 -25.53 28.03 -11.02
C LYS A 8 -24.77 26.79 -11.50
N PHE A 9 -23.51 26.99 -11.89
CA PHE A 9 -22.56 25.89 -12.07
C PHE A 9 -21.27 26.17 -11.29
N ARG A 10 -21.43 26.54 -10.01
CA ARG A 10 -20.32 26.69 -9.09
C ARG A 10 -20.76 26.17 -7.73
N ARG A 11 -20.74 24.84 -7.55
CA ARG A 11 -20.72 24.17 -6.24
C ARG A 11 -21.00 22.68 -6.41
N TYR A 12 -19.95 21.90 -6.64
CA TYR A 12 -19.87 20.51 -6.20
C TYR A 12 -18.41 20.05 -6.36
N ILE A 13 -17.50 20.81 -5.75
CA ILE A 13 -16.27 20.25 -5.22
C ILE A 13 -16.43 20.49 -3.72
N MET A 14 -17.15 19.59 -3.07
CA MET A 14 -17.10 19.52 -1.62
C MET A 14 -15.73 18.93 -1.27
N GLU A 15 -15.01 19.62 -0.40
CA GLU A 15 -13.85 19.11 0.31
C GLU A 15 -14.29 17.87 1.09
N GLU A 16 -14.29 16.70 0.49
CA GLU A 16 -14.62 15.45 1.18
C GLU A 16 -13.33 14.79 1.64
N TYR A 17 -12.71 15.37 2.65
CA TYR A 17 -11.92 14.58 3.57
C TYR A 17 -12.83 13.72 4.42
N ILE A 18 -12.43 12.50 4.67
CA ILE A 18 -13.13 11.64 5.59
C ILE A 18 -12.19 11.17 6.70
N VAL A 19 -12.75 10.95 7.86
CA VAL A 19 -12.07 10.26 8.97
C VAL A 19 -12.69 8.89 9.07
N ASN A 20 -11.89 7.87 8.90
CA ASN A 20 -12.37 6.49 8.94
C ASN A 20 -12.82 6.11 10.35
N LYS A 21 -13.80 5.22 10.44
CA LYS A 21 -14.37 4.79 11.72
C LYS A 21 -13.30 4.29 12.68
N GLY A 22 -13.28 4.83 13.89
CA GLY A 22 -12.32 4.44 14.93
C GLY A 22 -10.91 5.02 14.76
N LYS A 23 -10.71 5.91 13.79
CA LYS A 23 -9.44 6.63 13.58
C LYS A 23 -9.58 8.10 13.99
N ASN A 24 -8.45 8.73 14.31
CA ASN A 24 -8.40 10.14 14.67
C ASN A 24 -7.94 10.97 13.47
N GLU A 25 -8.58 12.13 13.25
CA GLU A 25 -8.15 13.08 12.23
C GLU A 25 -6.75 13.64 12.56
N THR A 26 -6.51 13.95 13.82
CA THR A 26 -5.28 14.60 14.27
C THR A 26 -4.46 13.68 15.16
N ILE A 27 -3.14 13.77 15.03
CA ILE A 27 -2.17 13.11 15.90
C ILE A 27 -1.09 14.10 16.31
N GLU A 28 -0.64 14.02 17.58
CA GLU A 28 0.54 14.72 18.05
C GLU A 28 1.78 13.83 17.94
N VAL A 29 2.82 14.32 17.29
CA VAL A 29 4.12 13.66 17.19
C VAL A 29 5.20 14.70 17.50
N ASP A 30 6.04 14.39 18.46
CA ASP A 30 7.19 15.24 18.88
C ASP A 30 6.77 16.70 19.20
N GLY A 31 5.55 16.89 19.77
CA GLY A 31 4.99 18.20 20.15
C GLY A 31 4.32 18.99 19.02
N ILE A 32 4.21 18.42 17.83
CA ILE A 32 3.56 19.01 16.66
C ILE A 32 2.30 18.23 16.34
N ASN A 33 1.21 18.96 16.05
CA ASN A 33 -0.06 18.37 15.63
C ASN A 33 -0.13 18.23 14.10
N TYR A 34 -0.56 17.05 13.64
CA TYR A 34 -0.71 16.72 12.23
C TYR A 34 -2.13 16.26 11.95
N GLN A 35 -2.81 16.87 10.98
CA GLN A 35 -4.05 16.35 10.41
C GLN A 35 -3.74 15.25 9.39
N ARG A 36 -4.61 14.22 9.36
CA ARG A 36 -4.53 13.10 8.42
C ARG A 36 -5.86 12.99 7.69
N LEU A 37 -5.91 13.60 6.52
CA LEU A 37 -7.11 13.85 5.73
C LEU A 37 -7.25 12.77 4.67
N CYS A 38 -8.00 11.70 4.98
CA CYS A 38 -8.18 10.57 4.06
C CYS A 38 -9.07 10.95 2.88
N ILE A 39 -8.74 10.45 1.69
CA ILE A 39 -9.41 10.77 0.44
C ILE A 39 -10.08 9.51 -0.11
N LYS A 40 -11.40 9.57 -0.28
CA LYS A 40 -12.16 8.50 -0.90
C LYS A 40 -12.02 8.55 -2.42
N THR A 41 -11.81 7.38 -3.05
CA THR A 41 -11.68 7.28 -4.51
C THR A 41 -12.71 6.28 -5.06
N HIS A 42 -12.79 6.14 -6.38
CA HIS A 42 -13.40 4.97 -7.00
C HIS A 42 -12.55 3.71 -6.72
N ILE A 43 -13.05 2.53 -7.04
CA ILE A 43 -12.27 1.29 -6.98
C ILE A 43 -11.21 1.37 -8.08
N ILE A 44 -9.94 1.50 -7.64
CA ILE A 44 -8.78 1.64 -8.52
C ILE A 44 -8.42 0.28 -9.11
N THR A 45 -8.12 0.23 -10.40
CA THR A 45 -7.82 -0.98 -11.16
C THR A 45 -6.48 -0.87 -11.91
N ASP A 46 -6.06 -1.94 -12.56
CA ASP A 46 -4.90 -1.99 -13.45
C ASP A 46 -5.05 -1.13 -14.73
N LYS A 47 -6.25 -0.57 -14.96
CA LYS A 47 -6.53 0.38 -16.06
C LYS A 47 -6.32 1.84 -15.64
N ASP A 48 -6.16 2.09 -14.35
CA ASP A 48 -5.96 3.42 -13.81
C ASP A 48 -4.47 3.76 -13.74
N SER A 49 -4.15 5.03 -14.00
CA SER A 49 -2.83 5.60 -13.70
C SER A 49 -2.86 6.20 -12.31
N ILE A 50 -1.89 5.84 -11.46
CA ILE A 50 -1.80 6.41 -10.11
C ILE A 50 -1.60 7.93 -10.14
N VAL A 51 -0.94 8.46 -11.18
CA VAL A 51 -0.76 9.90 -11.40
C VAL A 51 -2.11 10.56 -11.69
N ASP A 52 -2.91 9.98 -12.59
CA ASP A 52 -4.23 10.53 -12.94
C ASP A 52 -5.19 10.47 -11.76
N VAL A 53 -5.14 9.40 -10.97
CA VAL A 53 -5.91 9.25 -9.74
C VAL A 53 -5.53 10.34 -8.73
N ALA A 54 -4.24 10.59 -8.50
CA ALA A 54 -3.77 11.63 -7.60
C ALA A 54 -4.16 13.04 -8.10
N VAL A 55 -4.04 13.30 -9.41
CA VAL A 55 -4.46 14.57 -10.02
C VAL A 55 -5.97 14.79 -9.87
N LYS A 56 -6.76 13.74 -10.04
CA LYS A 56 -8.23 13.82 -9.96
C LYS A 56 -8.72 14.06 -8.54
N TYR A 57 -8.19 13.31 -7.56
CA TYR A 57 -8.74 13.26 -6.21
C TYR A 57 -7.95 14.07 -5.18
N ALA A 58 -6.61 14.06 -5.26
CA ALA A 58 -5.78 14.72 -4.27
C ALA A 58 -5.43 16.17 -4.64
N LYS A 59 -5.03 16.44 -5.89
CA LYS A 59 -4.56 17.77 -6.31
C LYS A 59 -5.50 18.93 -5.96
N PRO A 60 -6.86 18.82 -6.08
CA PRO A 60 -7.76 19.91 -5.71
C PRO A 60 -7.78 20.24 -4.21
N LEU A 61 -7.31 19.34 -3.37
CA LEU A 61 -7.36 19.41 -1.92
C LEU A 61 -6.02 19.81 -1.28
N ILE A 62 -4.93 19.78 -2.07
CA ILE A 62 -3.57 20.06 -1.61
C ILE A 62 -3.40 21.55 -1.33
N LYS A 63 -2.77 21.85 -0.19
CA LYS A 63 -2.31 23.16 0.23
C LYS A 63 -0.79 23.19 0.34
N GLU A 64 -0.25 24.39 0.56
CA GLU A 64 1.18 24.57 0.79
C GLU A 64 1.67 23.74 1.99
N ASN A 65 2.83 23.11 1.85
CA ASN A 65 3.47 22.22 2.84
C ASN A 65 2.70 20.93 3.18
N ASP A 66 1.68 20.56 2.39
CA ASP A 66 1.04 19.26 2.52
C ASP A 66 1.97 18.14 1.99
N THR A 67 1.80 16.94 2.54
CA THR A 67 2.38 15.71 2.00
C THR A 67 1.27 14.72 1.68
N LEU A 68 1.20 14.24 0.44
CA LEU A 68 0.29 13.16 0.06
C LEU A 68 0.90 11.81 0.45
N PHE A 69 0.14 10.97 1.14
CA PHE A 69 0.50 9.57 1.37
C PHE A 69 -0.45 8.63 0.63
N ILE A 70 0.13 7.61 -0.01
CA ILE A 70 -0.58 6.66 -0.87
C ILE A 70 -0.24 5.26 -0.41
N THR A 71 -1.24 4.36 -0.28
CA THR A 71 -0.97 2.96 0.04
C THR A 71 -0.28 2.23 -1.10
N GLU A 72 0.67 1.36 -0.78
CA GLU A 72 1.39 0.54 -1.75
C GLU A 72 0.47 -0.31 -2.62
N LYS A 73 -0.65 -0.79 -2.04
CA LYS A 73 -1.59 -1.70 -2.70
C LYS A 73 -2.18 -1.10 -3.97
N ILE A 74 -2.58 0.19 -3.94
CA ILE A 74 -3.12 0.80 -5.16
C ILE A 74 -2.03 1.11 -6.18
N VAL A 75 -0.81 1.42 -5.76
CA VAL A 75 0.32 1.59 -6.67
C VAL A 75 0.60 0.27 -7.37
N GLY A 76 0.69 -0.83 -6.62
CA GLY A 76 0.82 -2.17 -7.18
C GLY A 76 -0.35 -2.54 -8.10
N CYS A 77 -1.58 -2.19 -7.72
CA CYS A 77 -2.76 -2.43 -8.55
C CYS A 77 -2.67 -1.72 -9.91
N CYS A 78 -2.36 -0.42 -9.94
CA CYS A 78 -2.15 0.34 -11.18
C CYS A 78 -1.02 -0.24 -12.04
N GLN A 79 -0.07 -0.94 -11.44
CA GLN A 79 1.04 -1.61 -12.13
C GLN A 79 0.69 -3.05 -12.59
N GLY A 80 -0.58 -3.49 -12.43
CA GLY A 80 -1.01 -4.86 -12.76
C GLY A 80 -0.42 -5.92 -11.83
N ARG A 81 -0.08 -5.56 -10.58
CA ARG A 81 0.58 -6.45 -9.61
C ARG A 81 -0.37 -7.07 -8.58
N ALA A 82 -1.68 -6.90 -8.76
CA ALA A 82 -2.72 -7.66 -8.09
C ALA A 82 -3.21 -8.76 -9.05
N ILE A 83 -2.79 -10.00 -8.82
CA ILE A 83 -2.95 -11.11 -9.77
C ILE A 83 -4.05 -12.04 -9.26
N PRO A 84 -5.14 -12.24 -10.02
CA PRO A 84 -6.21 -13.17 -9.65
C PRO A 84 -5.69 -14.57 -9.39
N LEU A 85 -6.19 -15.23 -8.36
CA LEU A 85 -5.80 -16.61 -8.03
C LEU A 85 -6.02 -17.57 -9.20
N SER A 86 -7.06 -17.36 -9.99
CA SER A 86 -7.40 -18.17 -11.17
C SER A 86 -6.32 -18.16 -12.27
N GLU A 87 -5.48 -17.11 -12.28
CA GLU A 87 -4.40 -16.93 -13.26
C GLU A 87 -3.06 -17.52 -12.80
N ILE A 88 -2.96 -17.83 -11.49
CA ILE A 88 -1.72 -18.37 -10.92
C ILE A 88 -1.76 -19.89 -10.98
N LYS A 89 -0.82 -20.48 -11.73
CA LYS A 89 -0.62 -21.93 -11.80
C LYS A 89 0.63 -22.31 -11.00
N PRO A 90 0.47 -22.75 -9.73
CA PRO A 90 1.61 -23.07 -8.88
C PRO A 90 2.37 -24.30 -9.39
N ARG A 91 3.70 -24.21 -9.46
CA ARG A 91 4.57 -25.35 -9.70
C ARG A 91 4.54 -26.33 -8.52
N LYS A 92 4.86 -27.61 -8.76
CA LYS A 92 4.97 -28.61 -7.68
C LYS A 92 5.93 -28.16 -6.56
N LEU A 93 6.97 -27.42 -6.91
CA LEU A 93 7.91 -26.83 -5.96
C LEU A 93 7.22 -25.80 -5.04
N ALA A 94 6.41 -24.91 -5.58
CA ALA A 94 5.65 -23.94 -4.77
C ALA A 94 4.69 -24.63 -3.80
N THR A 95 3.96 -25.63 -4.29
CA THR A 95 3.07 -26.46 -3.47
C THR A 95 3.82 -27.22 -2.37
N PHE A 96 5.05 -27.66 -2.64
CA PHE A 96 5.88 -28.32 -1.64
C PHE A 96 6.38 -27.33 -0.59
N LEU A 97 6.97 -26.21 -1.01
CA LEU A 97 7.57 -25.22 -0.11
C LEU A 97 6.54 -24.52 0.78
N SER A 98 5.33 -24.22 0.27
CA SER A 98 4.28 -23.56 1.04
C SER A 98 3.86 -24.34 2.31
N LYS A 99 4.00 -25.67 2.32
CA LYS A 99 3.68 -26.52 3.48
C LYS A 99 4.58 -26.27 4.69
N PHE A 100 5.78 -25.74 4.48
CA PHE A 100 6.76 -25.48 5.55
C PHE A 100 6.70 -24.05 6.10
N VAL A 101 5.89 -23.19 5.50
CA VAL A 101 5.66 -21.83 5.98
C VAL A 101 4.57 -21.85 7.06
N LEU A 102 4.84 -21.21 8.18
CA LEU A 102 3.85 -21.07 9.26
C LEU A 102 2.79 -20.06 8.85
N LYS A 103 1.53 -20.46 8.93
CA LYS A 103 0.40 -19.53 8.84
C LYS A 103 0.36 -18.65 10.08
N THR A 104 0.19 -17.36 9.90
CA THR A 104 0.03 -16.42 11.00
C THR A 104 -1.42 -15.94 11.08
N PRO A 105 -1.91 -15.51 12.26
CA PRO A 105 -3.23 -14.91 12.38
C PRO A 105 -3.41 -13.62 11.54
N TYR A 106 -2.30 -13.00 11.15
CA TYR A 106 -2.26 -11.70 10.47
C TYR A 106 -2.20 -11.81 8.95
N GLY A 107 -2.22 -13.01 8.39
CA GLY A 107 -2.22 -13.23 6.96
C GLY A 107 -1.65 -14.58 6.54
N ILE A 108 -2.01 -15.02 5.34
CA ILE A 108 -1.58 -16.31 4.79
C ILE A 108 -0.09 -16.28 4.45
N GLY A 109 0.44 -15.11 4.06
CA GLY A 109 1.82 -14.96 3.61
C GLY A 109 2.15 -15.98 2.51
N LEU A 110 3.32 -16.60 2.59
CA LEU A 110 3.76 -17.62 1.64
C LEU A 110 3.29 -19.06 1.98
N ALA A 111 2.34 -19.23 2.88
CA ALA A 111 1.81 -20.54 3.28
C ALA A 111 0.75 -21.11 2.32
N MET A 112 0.56 -20.47 1.17
CA MET A 112 -0.32 -20.87 0.10
C MET A 112 0.49 -21.14 -1.18
N PRO A 113 0.15 -22.14 -1.99
CA PRO A 113 0.90 -22.47 -3.21
C PRO A 113 1.04 -21.28 -4.17
N GLU A 114 -0.03 -20.48 -4.33
CA GLU A 114 -0.10 -19.35 -5.25
C GLU A 114 0.84 -18.21 -4.80
N THR A 115 0.82 -17.85 -3.52
CA THR A 115 1.73 -16.82 -2.99
C THR A 115 3.19 -17.27 -3.03
N MET A 116 3.45 -18.55 -2.74
CA MET A 116 4.78 -19.13 -2.86
C MET A 116 5.26 -19.16 -4.32
N GLU A 117 4.37 -19.44 -5.28
CA GLU A 117 4.70 -19.37 -6.71
C GLU A 117 5.10 -17.94 -7.10
N MET A 118 4.38 -16.95 -6.61
CA MET A 118 4.72 -15.54 -6.87
C MET A 118 6.06 -15.17 -6.24
N ALA A 119 6.37 -15.67 -5.04
CA ALA A 119 7.70 -15.49 -4.43
C ALA A 119 8.81 -16.11 -5.26
N LEU A 120 8.58 -17.31 -5.81
CA LEU A 120 9.54 -17.96 -6.71
C LEU A 120 9.77 -17.18 -8.02
N ARG A 121 8.75 -16.46 -8.52
CA ARG A 121 8.85 -15.61 -9.71
C ARG A 121 9.55 -14.29 -9.40
N GLU A 122 9.13 -13.60 -8.33
CA GLU A 122 9.62 -12.25 -7.96
C GLU A 122 11.05 -12.24 -7.41
N VAL A 123 11.38 -13.22 -6.58
CA VAL A 123 12.67 -13.27 -5.87
C VAL A 123 13.66 -14.17 -6.58
N GLY A 124 13.16 -15.12 -7.35
CA GLY A 124 13.93 -16.15 -8.02
C GLY A 124 14.01 -17.47 -7.23
N THR A 125 13.89 -18.56 -7.97
CA THR A 125 13.81 -19.92 -7.40
C THR A 125 15.03 -20.26 -6.54
N ILE A 126 16.25 -19.93 -7.01
CA ILE A 126 17.50 -20.25 -6.30
C ILE A 126 17.56 -19.55 -4.94
N LYS A 127 17.23 -18.26 -4.89
CA LYS A 127 17.25 -17.48 -3.66
C LYS A 127 16.21 -17.97 -2.66
N ILE A 128 15.01 -18.32 -3.12
CA ILE A 128 13.96 -18.89 -2.24
C ILE A 128 14.37 -20.26 -1.69
N LEU A 129 14.96 -21.14 -2.50
CA LEU A 129 15.47 -22.43 -2.03
C LEU A 129 16.57 -22.26 -0.99
N PHE A 130 17.51 -21.35 -1.23
CA PHE A 130 18.57 -21.03 -0.28
C PHE A 130 18.00 -20.49 1.04
N ALA A 131 17.03 -19.55 0.96
CA ALA A 131 16.33 -19.03 2.13
C ALA A 131 15.58 -20.12 2.91
N ALA A 132 14.95 -21.07 2.20
CA ALA A 132 14.26 -22.20 2.81
C ALA A 132 15.24 -23.16 3.53
N GLY A 133 16.37 -23.48 2.91
CA GLY A 133 17.41 -24.33 3.49
C GLY A 133 18.00 -23.72 4.78
N ILE A 134 18.39 -22.44 4.74
CA ILE A 134 18.91 -21.75 5.93
C ILE A 134 17.84 -21.60 7.00
N SER A 135 16.58 -21.36 6.61
CA SER A 135 15.48 -21.30 7.60
C SER A 135 15.22 -22.64 8.28
N ALA A 136 15.33 -23.75 7.54
CA ALA A 136 15.22 -25.09 8.11
C ALA A 136 16.34 -25.36 9.13
N PHE A 137 17.58 -24.99 8.80
CA PHE A 137 18.71 -25.08 9.72
C PHE A 137 18.53 -24.18 10.95
N GLY A 138 18.06 -22.93 10.76
CA GLY A 138 17.76 -22.02 11.88
C GLY A 138 16.69 -22.56 12.83
N LYS A 139 15.66 -23.25 12.30
CA LYS A 139 14.64 -23.93 13.14
C LYS A 139 15.25 -25.01 14.04
N VAL A 140 16.21 -25.77 13.56
CA VAL A 140 16.95 -26.77 14.37
C VAL A 140 17.71 -26.11 15.51
N LEU A 141 18.21 -24.88 15.31
CA LEU A 141 18.88 -24.07 16.31
C LEU A 141 17.93 -23.23 17.19
N GLY A 142 16.61 -23.45 17.09
CA GLY A 142 15.61 -22.71 17.86
C GLY A 142 15.37 -21.27 17.36
N GLN A 143 15.93 -20.89 16.21
CA GLN A 143 15.83 -19.54 15.65
C GLN A 143 14.75 -19.45 14.56
N ARG A 144 13.97 -18.36 14.57
CA ARG A 144 12.87 -18.12 13.61
C ARG A 144 13.13 -16.86 12.79
N GLY A 145 12.43 -16.75 11.64
CA GLY A 145 12.44 -15.53 10.81
C GLY A 145 13.59 -15.42 9.80
N TRP A 146 14.51 -16.39 9.74
CA TRP A 146 15.65 -16.36 8.81
C TRP A 146 15.22 -16.40 7.33
N PHE A 147 14.08 -17.03 7.04
CA PHE A 147 13.55 -17.09 5.68
C PHE A 147 13.42 -15.69 5.07
N TYR A 148 12.64 -14.82 5.71
CA TYR A 148 12.38 -13.48 5.20
C TYR A 148 13.61 -12.54 5.24
N LYS A 149 14.54 -12.78 6.17
CA LYS A 149 15.83 -12.04 6.18
C LYS A 149 16.64 -12.29 4.92
N ILE A 150 16.58 -13.51 4.37
CA ILE A 150 17.33 -13.91 3.17
C ILE A 150 16.53 -13.69 1.91
N ALA A 151 15.25 -14.07 1.89
CA ALA A 151 14.36 -13.86 0.75
C ALA A 151 14.19 -12.37 0.44
N GLY A 152 14.19 -11.52 1.47
CA GLY A 152 14.14 -10.06 1.35
C GLY A 152 12.72 -9.50 1.32
N GLU A 153 12.64 -8.17 1.20
CA GLU A 153 11.39 -7.42 1.28
C GLU A 153 10.38 -7.79 0.18
N LYS A 154 10.83 -8.11 -1.03
CA LYS A 154 9.95 -8.56 -2.12
C LYS A 154 9.14 -9.81 -1.75
N ALA A 155 9.74 -10.75 -0.98
CA ALA A 155 9.03 -11.93 -0.50
C ALA A 155 8.10 -11.61 0.67
N ARG A 156 8.49 -10.64 1.50
CA ARG A 156 7.71 -10.20 2.68
C ARG A 156 6.45 -9.46 2.27
N ALA A 157 6.54 -8.64 1.22
CA ALA A 157 5.45 -7.82 0.70
C ALA A 157 4.48 -8.58 -0.23
N ILE A 158 4.53 -9.91 -0.28
CA ILE A 158 3.54 -10.71 -1.01
C ILE A 158 2.38 -11.01 -0.08
N ASP A 159 1.24 -10.41 -0.38
CA ASP A 159 -0.01 -10.66 0.32
C ASP A 159 -0.88 -11.67 -0.43
N GLY A 160 -1.44 -12.61 0.32
CA GLY A 160 -2.45 -13.53 -0.21
C GLY A 160 -3.85 -12.93 -0.21
N PRO A 161 -4.83 -13.70 -0.70
CA PRO A 161 -6.24 -13.32 -0.68
C PRO A 161 -6.72 -13.06 0.75
N CYS A 162 -7.58 -12.05 0.92
CA CYS A 162 -8.15 -11.67 2.21
C CYS A 162 -9.57 -11.17 2.02
N ASP A 163 -10.52 -11.68 2.82
CA ASP A 163 -11.91 -11.22 2.85
C ASP A 163 -12.03 -9.77 3.35
N CYS A 164 -10.98 -9.24 3.96
CA CYS A 164 -10.90 -7.84 4.39
C CYS A 164 -10.62 -6.86 3.24
N THR A 165 -10.30 -7.34 2.05
CA THR A 165 -9.99 -6.51 0.88
C THR A 165 -11.23 -6.35 -0.02
N ILE A 166 -11.39 -5.19 -0.64
CA ILE A 166 -12.51 -4.89 -1.56
C ILE A 166 -12.47 -5.81 -2.79
N PRO A 167 -13.61 -6.44 -3.17
CA PRO A 167 -13.68 -7.19 -4.43
C PRO A 167 -13.34 -6.33 -5.65
N PRO A 168 -12.64 -6.87 -6.69
CA PRO A 168 -12.24 -8.27 -6.86
C PRO A 168 -10.89 -8.63 -6.20
N TYR A 169 -10.25 -7.71 -5.50
CA TYR A 169 -8.89 -7.87 -4.96
C TYR A 169 -8.82 -8.80 -3.74
N ASN A 170 -9.96 -9.12 -3.13
CA ASN A 170 -10.09 -10.15 -2.09
C ASN A 170 -9.67 -11.55 -2.56
N GLU A 171 -9.68 -11.82 -3.87
CA GLU A 171 -9.27 -13.08 -4.49
C GLU A 171 -7.97 -12.96 -5.29
N CYS A 172 -7.13 -11.96 -4.97
CA CYS A 172 -5.86 -11.73 -5.64
C CYS A 172 -4.66 -12.02 -4.72
N VAL A 173 -3.54 -12.34 -5.35
CA VAL A 173 -2.21 -12.22 -4.74
C VAL A 173 -1.68 -10.84 -5.10
N SER A 174 -1.39 -10.03 -4.09
CA SER A 174 -0.82 -8.69 -4.26
C SER A 174 0.70 -8.71 -4.08
N LEU A 175 1.40 -8.02 -4.97
CA LEU A 175 2.85 -7.87 -4.94
C LEU A 175 3.21 -6.42 -4.61
N ALA A 176 4.38 -6.21 -4.01
CA ALA A 176 4.92 -4.87 -3.76
C ALA A 176 4.98 -4.05 -5.06
N PRO A 177 4.78 -2.72 -5.00
CA PRO A 177 4.96 -1.86 -6.15
C PRO A 177 6.41 -1.86 -6.64
N LEU A 178 6.58 -1.63 -7.93
CA LEU A 178 7.89 -1.41 -8.54
C LEU A 178 8.27 0.06 -8.38
N ASN A 179 9.54 0.32 -8.12
CA ASN A 179 10.15 1.66 -8.12
C ASN A 179 9.34 2.70 -7.32
N PRO A 180 9.03 2.46 -6.05
CA PRO A 180 8.13 3.35 -5.29
C PRO A 180 8.64 4.78 -5.15
N ASP A 181 9.97 5.03 -5.11
CA ASP A 181 10.54 6.38 -5.08
C ASP A 181 10.31 7.12 -6.41
N GLU A 182 10.43 6.42 -7.55
CA GLU A 182 10.16 6.98 -8.87
C GLU A 182 8.68 7.33 -9.01
N VAL A 183 7.80 6.41 -8.61
CA VAL A 183 6.34 6.65 -8.60
C VAL A 183 5.97 7.84 -7.72
N ALA A 184 6.53 7.93 -6.51
CA ALA A 184 6.30 9.07 -5.63
C ALA A 184 6.75 10.39 -6.28
N THR A 185 7.89 10.37 -6.99
CA THR A 185 8.42 11.54 -7.71
C THR A 185 7.52 11.95 -8.88
N GLU A 186 7.04 10.99 -9.68
CA GLU A 186 6.12 11.26 -10.79
C GLU A 186 4.81 11.88 -10.31
N VAL A 187 4.22 11.32 -9.26
CA VAL A 187 3.00 11.87 -8.67
C VAL A 187 3.25 13.27 -8.10
N SER A 188 4.35 13.47 -7.36
CA SER A 188 4.73 14.78 -6.79
C SER A 188 4.85 15.85 -7.86
N ASN A 189 5.50 15.56 -8.98
CA ASN A 189 5.64 16.49 -10.12
C ASN A 189 4.27 16.88 -10.71
N ALA A 190 3.32 15.94 -10.71
CA ALA A 190 1.98 16.19 -11.29
C ALA A 190 1.08 17.02 -10.37
N ILE A 191 1.18 16.83 -9.05
CA ILE A 191 0.28 17.46 -8.08
C ILE A 191 0.88 18.67 -7.36
N GLY A 192 2.21 18.78 -7.30
CA GLY A 192 2.93 19.94 -6.74
C GLY A 192 3.15 19.91 -5.22
N CYS A 193 3.17 18.75 -4.58
CA CYS A 193 3.53 18.58 -3.18
C CYS A 193 4.38 17.35 -2.96
N ASP A 194 4.96 17.18 -1.77
CA ASP A 194 5.68 15.97 -1.39
C ASP A 194 4.75 14.74 -1.38
N VAL A 195 5.29 13.58 -1.78
CA VAL A 195 4.53 12.33 -1.87
C VAL A 195 5.31 11.19 -1.22
N ILE A 196 4.61 10.34 -0.48
CA ILE A 196 5.14 9.10 0.07
C ILE A 196 4.26 7.90 -0.30
N ILE A 197 4.90 6.76 -0.55
CA ILE A 197 4.22 5.46 -0.74
C ILE A 197 4.39 4.66 0.55
N THR A 198 3.28 4.22 1.12
CA THR A 198 3.25 3.63 2.47
C THR A 198 2.76 2.19 2.45
N ASP A 199 3.42 1.33 3.22
CA ASP A 199 2.90 0.04 3.68
C ASP A 199 2.63 0.17 5.18
N ILE A 200 1.42 0.56 5.54
CA ILE A 200 1.00 0.79 6.93
C ILE A 200 -0.25 -0.01 7.22
N ASN A 201 -0.22 -0.70 8.34
CA ASN A 201 -1.33 -1.47 8.89
C ASN A 201 -1.47 -1.20 10.40
N ASP A 202 -2.46 -1.80 11.05
CA ASP A 202 -2.73 -1.57 12.48
C ASP A 202 -1.62 -2.10 13.43
N LEU A 203 -0.63 -2.82 12.91
CA LEU A 203 0.51 -3.35 13.66
C LEU A 203 1.78 -2.51 13.50
N GLY A 204 1.76 -1.54 12.60
CA GLY A 204 2.90 -0.70 12.26
C GLY A 204 3.03 -0.52 10.75
N GLY A 205 4.20 -0.07 10.29
CA GLY A 205 4.39 0.13 8.86
C GLY A 205 5.76 0.64 8.47
N ASN A 206 5.88 0.91 7.17
CA ASN A 206 7.10 1.39 6.54
C ASN A 206 6.76 2.38 5.42
N ILE A 207 7.69 3.28 5.11
CA ILE A 207 7.63 4.15 3.93
C ILE A 207 8.48 3.51 2.84
N LEU A 208 7.82 2.98 1.82
CA LEU A 208 8.47 2.26 0.72
C LEU A 208 9.09 3.20 -0.30
N GLY A 209 8.45 4.34 -0.55
CA GLY A 209 8.91 5.35 -1.49
C GLY A 209 8.64 6.77 -1.02
N ALA A 210 9.49 7.71 -1.46
CA ALA A 210 9.36 9.13 -1.16
C ALA A 210 9.82 9.96 -2.37
N SER A 211 9.11 11.05 -2.66
CA SER A 211 9.41 11.95 -3.80
C SER A 211 10.72 12.74 -3.61
N SER A 212 11.23 12.81 -2.39
CA SER A 212 12.46 13.53 -2.07
C SER A 212 13.23 12.80 -0.96
N PRO A 213 14.57 12.74 -1.04
CA PRO A 213 15.40 12.20 0.02
C PRO A 213 15.41 13.05 1.30
N LYS A 214 14.82 14.26 1.27
CA LYS A 214 14.67 15.15 2.42
C LYS A 214 13.50 14.76 3.31
N ILE A 215 12.59 13.92 2.83
CA ILE A 215 11.43 13.47 3.59
C ILE A 215 11.89 12.54 4.72
N ASP A 216 11.57 12.91 5.96
CA ASP A 216 11.82 12.09 7.14
C ASP A 216 10.82 10.92 7.19
N ARG A 217 11.24 9.76 6.70
CA ARG A 217 10.42 8.55 6.66
C ARG A 217 9.99 8.09 8.05
N ASP A 218 10.87 8.22 9.06
CA ASP A 218 10.58 7.79 10.43
C ASP A 218 9.50 8.67 11.08
N LEU A 219 9.51 9.97 10.79
CA LEU A 219 8.45 10.89 11.19
C LEU A 219 7.09 10.46 10.62
N PHE A 220 7.03 10.15 9.32
CA PHE A 220 5.77 9.72 8.70
C PHE A 220 5.29 8.36 9.20
N VAL A 221 6.17 7.43 9.54
CA VAL A 221 5.78 6.18 10.22
C VAL A 221 5.11 6.49 11.57
N LYS A 222 5.63 7.44 12.36
CA LYS A 222 5.00 7.87 13.62
C LYS A 222 3.63 8.54 13.40
N ILE A 223 3.52 9.43 12.39
CA ILE A 223 2.28 10.15 12.06
C ILE A 223 1.18 9.19 11.62
N LEU A 224 1.53 8.13 10.88
CA LEU A 224 0.58 7.20 10.28
C LEU A 224 0.43 5.88 11.08
N LYS A 225 1.01 5.77 12.27
CA LYS A 225 1.16 4.53 13.05
C LYS A 225 -0.14 3.78 13.38
N ASP A 226 -1.27 4.49 13.42
CA ASP A 226 -2.60 3.92 13.70
C ASP A 226 -3.41 3.67 12.43
N ASN A 227 -2.76 3.68 11.27
CA ASN A 227 -3.33 3.43 9.96
C ASN A 227 -4.63 4.23 9.68
N PRO A 228 -4.53 5.53 9.44
CA PRO A 228 -5.71 6.38 9.22
C PRO A 228 -6.54 5.96 7.99
N LEU A 229 -5.93 5.25 7.02
CA LEU A 229 -6.62 4.78 5.81
C LEU A 229 -7.57 3.60 6.05
N GLY A 230 -7.46 2.93 7.20
CA GLY A 230 -8.24 1.72 7.48
C GLY A 230 -7.66 0.47 6.82
N GLN A 231 -8.32 -0.68 7.03
CA GLN A 231 -7.89 -1.98 6.52
C GLN A 231 -8.99 -2.81 5.86
N SER A 232 -10.18 -2.24 5.63
CA SER A 232 -11.32 -2.97 5.09
C SER A 232 -11.89 -2.30 3.84
N ASP A 233 -13.14 -1.89 3.90
CA ASP A 233 -13.92 -1.39 2.77
C ASP A 233 -14.05 0.14 2.73
N GLU A 234 -13.19 0.85 3.45
CA GLU A 234 -13.24 2.31 3.56
C GLU A 234 -13.08 3.03 2.22
N GLN A 235 -12.39 2.40 1.27
CA GLN A 235 -12.10 2.99 -0.05
C GLN A 235 -11.30 4.30 0.01
N THR A 236 -10.43 4.44 1.01
CA THR A 236 -9.56 5.60 1.23
C THR A 236 -8.10 5.24 1.02
N PRO A 237 -7.66 5.00 -0.22
CA PRO A 237 -6.32 4.48 -0.49
C PRO A 237 -5.22 5.54 -0.42
N MET A 238 -5.56 6.79 -0.19
CA MET A 238 -4.63 7.91 -0.06
C MET A 238 -5.16 8.94 0.92
N GLY A 239 -4.29 9.82 1.37
CA GLY A 239 -4.64 10.94 2.23
C GLY A 239 -3.55 11.99 2.28
N ILE A 240 -3.85 13.12 2.92
CA ILE A 240 -2.95 14.25 3.07
C ILE A 240 -2.54 14.35 4.54
N VAL A 241 -1.26 14.49 4.79
CA VAL A 241 -0.72 14.96 6.08
C VAL A 241 -0.51 16.46 5.99
N ARG A 242 -1.07 17.17 6.95
CA ARG A 242 -1.00 18.63 7.09
C ARG A 242 -0.58 19.01 8.50
N VAL A 243 0.36 19.92 8.64
CA VAL A 243 0.74 20.50 9.93
C VAL A 243 -0.38 21.46 10.38
N CYS A 244 -0.80 21.37 11.65
CA CYS A 244 -1.81 22.25 12.25
C CYS A 244 -1.20 23.56 12.74
#